data_ea51c426deb9d2fab3460a42dcfdb20a
#
_entry.id   ea51c426deb9d2fab3460a42dcfdb20a
#
_cell.length_a   1.000
_cell.length_b   1.000
_cell.length_c   1.000
_cell.angle_alpha   90.00
_cell.angle_beta   90.00
_cell.angle_gamma   90.00
#
_symmetry.space_group_name_H-M   'P 1'
#
loop_
_entity.id
_entity.type
_entity.pdbx_description
1 polymer ?
#
loop_
_entity_poly.entity_id
_entity_poly.type
_entity_poly.pdbx_seq_one_letter_code
_entity_poly.pdbx_strand_id
1 'polypeptide(L)'
;MTAYYNEIDPFAAQWLRNLIDAGHIAPGVVDTRSIEEVTANDLKGFTQCHFFAGIGVWSYALRRAGWPDDRPVWTGSCPCQPFSACGKRQGFDDPRHHWPSWGHLIKVCAPHVVFGEQVASKDG
;
A
#
# COMPACT_ATOMS: atom_id res chain seq x y z
N MET A 1 -13.05 -10.85 5.38
CA MET A 1 -12.46 -9.99 4.37
C MET A 1 -11.00 -10.18 4.29
N THR A 2 -10.47 -10.26 3.09
CA THR A 2 -9.12 -10.75 2.93
C THR A 2 -8.10 -9.63 2.83
N ALA A 3 -8.22 -8.77 1.84
CA ALA A 3 -7.17 -7.79 1.58
C ALA A 3 -7.71 -6.37 1.49
N TYR A 4 -6.86 -5.45 1.89
CA TYR A 4 -7.09 -4.02 1.78
C TYR A 4 -6.01 -3.45 0.86
N TYR A 5 -6.43 -2.71 -0.14
CA TYR A 5 -5.52 -2.06 -1.08
C TYR A 5 -5.74 -0.56 -1.02
N ASN A 6 -4.70 0.18 -0.74
CA ASN A 6 -4.77 1.65 -0.76
C ASN A 6 -4.01 2.16 -1.97
N GLU A 7 -4.72 2.85 -2.86
CA GLU A 7 -4.14 3.41 -4.07
C GLU A 7 -4.92 4.64 -4.49
N ILE A 8 -4.27 5.80 -4.47
CA ILE A 8 -4.93 7.06 -4.75
C ILE A 8 -5.16 7.33 -6.25
N ASP A 9 -4.32 6.74 -7.11
CA ASP A 9 -4.47 6.93 -8.56
C ASP A 9 -5.69 6.15 -9.07
N PRO A 10 -6.69 6.83 -9.64
CA PRO A 10 -7.92 6.15 -10.07
C PRO A 10 -7.69 5.11 -11.17
N PHE A 11 -6.72 5.31 -12.05
CA PHE A 11 -6.42 4.32 -13.08
C PHE A 11 -5.86 3.04 -12.46
N ALA A 12 -4.88 3.18 -11.58
CA ALA A 12 -4.29 2.03 -10.88
C ALA A 12 -5.34 1.34 -9.99
N ALA A 13 -6.18 2.11 -9.32
CA ALA A 13 -7.24 1.55 -8.48
C ALA A 13 -8.21 0.69 -9.30
N GLN A 14 -8.59 1.17 -10.49
CA GLN A 14 -9.47 0.39 -11.34
C GLN A 14 -8.79 -0.89 -11.83
N TRP A 15 -7.50 -0.82 -12.12
CA TRP A 15 -6.73 -1.98 -12.51
C TRP A 15 -6.71 -3.02 -11.39
N LEU A 16 -6.54 -2.56 -10.14
CA LEU A 16 -6.62 -3.46 -8.98
C LEU A 16 -7.96 -4.17 -8.91
N ARG A 17 -9.05 -3.45 -9.11
CA ARG A 17 -10.38 -4.06 -9.10
C ARG A 17 -10.53 -5.11 -10.18
N ASN A 18 -10.00 -4.84 -11.35
CA ASN A 18 -10.04 -5.79 -12.47
C ASN A 18 -9.25 -7.06 -12.13
N LEU A 19 -8.10 -6.91 -11.50
CA LEU A 19 -7.28 -8.07 -11.11
C LEU A 19 -7.94 -8.90 -10.00
N ILE A 20 -8.60 -8.23 -9.06
CA ILE A 20 -9.37 -8.92 -8.02
C ILE A 20 -10.48 -9.75 -8.66
N ASP A 21 -11.26 -9.13 -9.56
CA ASP A 21 -12.39 -9.78 -10.21
C ASP A 21 -11.94 -10.96 -11.06
N ALA A 22 -10.77 -10.87 -11.67
CA ALA A 22 -10.21 -11.94 -12.48
C ALA A 22 -9.52 -13.04 -11.66
N GLY A 23 -9.38 -12.83 -10.35
CA GLY A 23 -8.78 -13.82 -9.47
C GLY A 23 -7.27 -13.87 -9.48
N HIS A 24 -6.60 -12.81 -9.97
CA HIS A 24 -5.13 -12.79 -10.04
C HIS A 24 -4.48 -12.33 -8.75
N ILE A 25 -5.18 -11.56 -7.93
CA ILE A 25 -4.66 -11.09 -6.64
C ILE A 25 -5.70 -11.38 -5.56
N ALA A 26 -5.30 -11.25 -4.30
CA ALA A 26 -6.17 -11.58 -3.18
C ALA A 26 -7.45 -10.74 -3.21
N PRO A 27 -8.61 -11.35 -2.99
CA PRO A 27 -9.87 -10.61 -2.98
C PRO A 27 -9.91 -9.61 -1.83
N GLY A 28 -10.53 -8.48 -2.07
CA GLY A 28 -10.60 -7.45 -1.04
C GLY A 28 -11.18 -6.13 -1.53
N VAL A 29 -10.84 -5.08 -0.82
CA VAL A 29 -11.39 -3.74 -1.03
C VAL A 29 -10.29 -2.81 -1.53
N VAL A 30 -10.64 -1.95 -2.48
CA VAL A 30 -9.72 -0.92 -2.98
C VAL A 30 -10.18 0.43 -2.44
N ASP A 31 -9.30 1.08 -1.67
CA ASP A 31 -9.55 2.37 -1.05
C ASP A 31 -8.73 3.43 -1.79
N THR A 32 -9.40 4.41 -2.36
CA THR A 32 -8.76 5.43 -3.18
C THR A 32 -8.44 6.72 -2.42
N ARG A 33 -8.59 6.72 -1.11
CA ARG A 33 -8.22 7.89 -0.31
C ARG A 33 -6.71 8.02 -0.20
N SER A 34 -6.25 9.22 0.11
CA SER A 34 -4.85 9.41 0.46
C SER A 34 -4.50 8.61 1.71
N ILE A 35 -3.27 8.12 1.80
CA ILE A 35 -2.79 7.41 2.99
C ILE A 35 -2.97 8.27 4.25
N GLU A 36 -2.92 9.58 4.12
CA GLU A 36 -3.09 10.50 5.24
C GLU A 36 -4.49 10.41 5.86
N GLU A 37 -5.47 9.95 5.11
CA GLU A 37 -6.85 9.84 5.58
C GLU A 37 -7.18 8.46 6.15
N VAL A 38 -6.29 7.49 5.98
CA VAL A 38 -6.52 6.13 6.44
C VAL A 38 -6.21 6.03 7.93
N THR A 39 -7.12 5.42 8.69
CA THR A 39 -6.96 5.25 10.13
C THR A 39 -6.77 3.79 10.49
N ALA A 40 -6.24 3.55 11.68
CA ALA A 40 -6.09 2.19 12.18
C ALA A 40 -7.43 1.45 12.21
N ASN A 41 -8.51 2.16 12.51
CA ASN A 41 -9.83 1.55 12.55
C ASN A 41 -10.29 1.05 11.17
N ASP A 42 -9.88 1.75 10.10
CA ASP A 42 -10.21 1.33 8.74
C ASP A 42 -9.58 0.00 8.37
N LEU A 43 -8.50 -0.36 9.03
CA LEU A 43 -7.71 -1.55 8.68
C LEU A 43 -8.09 -2.78 9.47
N LYS A 44 -8.98 -2.65 10.43
CA LYS A 44 -9.42 -3.78 11.23
C LYS A 44 -10.15 -4.82 10.38
N GLY A 45 -9.85 -6.07 10.63
CA GLY A 45 -10.52 -7.17 9.94
C GLY A 45 -9.89 -7.59 8.63
N PHE A 46 -8.87 -6.89 8.16
CA PHE A 46 -8.17 -7.27 6.96
C PHE A 46 -6.92 -8.09 7.31
N THR A 47 -6.75 -9.19 6.60
CA THR A 47 -5.60 -10.06 6.81
C THR A 47 -4.36 -9.49 6.12
N GLN A 48 -4.52 -8.99 4.91
CA GLN A 48 -3.44 -8.37 4.17
C GLN A 48 -3.76 -6.90 3.91
N CYS A 49 -2.77 -6.04 4.08
CA CYS A 49 -2.92 -4.62 3.78
C CYS A 49 -1.79 -4.20 2.86
N HIS A 50 -2.17 -3.71 1.68
CA HIS A 50 -1.23 -3.28 0.65
C HIS A 50 -1.37 -1.79 0.43
N PHE A 51 -0.33 -1.05 0.80
CA PHE A 51 -0.31 0.41 0.69
C PHE A 51 0.51 0.84 -0.51
N PHE A 52 0.11 1.96 -1.13
CA PHE A 52 0.72 2.41 -2.38
C PHE A 52 0.72 1.25 -3.37
N ALA A 53 -0.45 0.66 -3.51
CA ALA A 53 -0.56 -0.67 -4.09
C ALA A 53 -0.28 -0.72 -5.60
N GLY A 54 -0.38 0.40 -6.29
CA GLY A 54 -0.14 0.44 -7.72
C GLY A 54 -1.05 -0.51 -8.47
N ILE A 55 -0.47 -1.40 -9.24
CA ILE A 55 -1.22 -2.39 -9.99
C ILE A 55 -1.16 -3.78 -9.35
N GLY A 56 -0.91 -3.84 -8.05
CA GLY A 56 -1.04 -5.09 -7.31
C GLY A 56 0.15 -6.04 -7.37
N VAL A 57 1.32 -5.52 -7.66
CA VAL A 57 2.53 -6.35 -7.81
C VAL A 57 2.83 -7.15 -6.53
N TRP A 58 2.72 -6.52 -5.36
CA TRP A 58 2.99 -7.20 -4.09
C TRP A 58 2.06 -8.38 -3.87
N SER A 59 0.75 -8.18 -4.06
CA SER A 59 -0.22 -9.25 -3.85
C SER A 59 0.00 -10.41 -4.83
N TYR A 60 0.28 -10.07 -6.08
CA TYR A 60 0.57 -11.08 -7.08
C TYR A 60 1.85 -11.84 -6.74
N ALA A 61 2.91 -11.12 -6.34
CA ALA A 61 4.18 -11.75 -6.00
C ALA A 61 4.06 -12.67 -4.78
N LEU A 62 3.31 -12.26 -3.78
CA LEU A 62 3.07 -13.09 -2.60
C LEU A 62 2.39 -14.40 -2.97
N ARG A 63 1.36 -14.33 -3.82
CA ARG A 63 0.69 -15.55 -4.28
C ARG A 63 1.64 -16.45 -5.05
N ARG A 64 2.46 -15.88 -5.93
CA ARG A 64 3.44 -16.65 -6.71
C ARG A 64 4.47 -17.30 -5.79
N ALA A 65 4.79 -16.67 -4.68
CA ALA A 65 5.73 -17.20 -3.70
C ALA A 65 5.10 -18.23 -2.75
N GLY A 66 3.80 -18.48 -2.87
CA GLY A 66 3.13 -19.45 -2.01
C GLY A 66 2.61 -18.87 -0.69
N TRP A 67 2.55 -17.54 -0.57
CA TRP A 67 2.02 -16.89 0.63
C TRP A 67 0.50 -16.91 0.58
N PRO A 68 -0.19 -17.61 1.52
CA PRO A 68 -1.65 -17.72 1.46
C PRO A 68 -2.33 -16.37 1.68
N ASP A 69 -3.50 -16.20 1.07
CA ASP A 69 -4.27 -14.96 1.21
C ASP A 69 -4.69 -14.70 2.65
N ASP A 70 -4.85 -15.74 3.45
CA ASP A 70 -5.28 -15.62 4.85
C ASP A 70 -4.11 -15.49 5.82
N ARG A 71 -2.88 -15.38 5.35
CA ARG A 71 -1.72 -15.17 6.20
C ARG A 71 -1.42 -13.68 6.31
N PRO A 72 -1.35 -13.13 7.53
CA PRO A 72 -1.18 -11.69 7.70
C PRO A 72 0.12 -11.14 7.12
N VAL A 73 0.01 -10.01 6.43
CA VAL A 73 1.15 -9.30 5.90
C VAL A 73 0.74 -7.87 5.53
N TRP A 74 1.67 -6.95 5.71
CA TRP A 74 1.55 -5.59 5.20
C TRP A 74 2.63 -5.37 4.16
N THR A 75 2.28 -4.70 3.07
CA THR A 75 3.25 -4.31 2.05
C THR A 75 3.07 -2.86 1.69
N GLY A 76 4.12 -2.26 1.14
CA GLY A 76 4.02 -0.89 0.67
C GLY A 76 5.16 -0.53 -0.26
N SER A 77 4.82 0.13 -1.38
CA SER A 77 5.80 0.69 -2.30
C SER A 77 5.73 2.20 -2.17
N CYS A 78 6.24 2.70 -1.06
CA CYS A 78 6.14 4.11 -0.73
C CYS A 78 6.84 4.98 -1.78
N PRO A 79 6.20 6.09 -2.18
CA PRO A 79 6.85 7.02 -3.10
C PRO A 79 8.16 7.55 -2.54
N CYS A 80 8.97 8.16 -3.40
CA CYS A 80 10.30 8.58 -3.04
C CYS A 80 10.33 9.53 -1.84
N GLN A 81 11.48 9.56 -1.19
CA GLN A 81 11.69 10.32 0.04
C GLN A 81 11.62 11.83 -0.18
N PRO A 82 11.32 12.56 0.88
CA PRO A 82 11.10 14.01 0.79
C PRO A 82 12.30 14.82 0.29
N PHE A 83 13.50 14.38 0.53
CA PHE A 83 14.68 15.13 0.10
C PHE A 83 15.13 14.82 -1.32
N SER A 84 14.35 14.03 -2.05
CA SER A 84 14.64 13.72 -3.44
C SER A 84 13.92 14.70 -4.37
N ALA A 85 13.94 14.43 -5.66
CA ALA A 85 13.26 15.24 -6.65
C ALA A 85 11.75 15.37 -6.38
N CYS A 86 11.19 14.44 -5.67
CA CYS A 86 9.77 14.48 -5.30
C CYS A 86 9.45 15.56 -4.28
N GLY A 87 10.45 16.08 -3.59
CA GLY A 87 10.25 17.04 -2.53
C GLY A 87 9.69 18.38 -2.95
N LYS A 88 9.60 18.64 -4.24
CA LYS A 88 9.03 19.89 -4.75
C LYS A 88 7.51 19.85 -4.88
N ARG A 89 6.91 18.71 -4.74
CA ARG A 89 5.46 18.59 -4.80
C ARG A 89 4.84 19.20 -3.56
N GLN A 90 3.66 19.77 -3.75
CA GLN A 90 2.96 20.42 -2.65
C GLN A 90 1.50 19.97 -2.62
N GLY A 91 0.84 20.23 -1.51
CA GLY A 91 -0.54 19.85 -1.32
C GLY A 91 -0.68 18.46 -0.74
N PHE A 92 -1.87 17.90 -0.91
CA PHE A 92 -2.21 16.61 -0.29
C PHE A 92 -1.40 15.44 -0.85
N ASP A 93 -0.91 15.59 -2.07
CA ASP A 93 -0.15 14.52 -2.72
C ASP A 93 1.35 14.62 -2.49
N ASP A 94 1.77 15.49 -1.58
CA ASP A 94 3.18 15.66 -1.28
C ASP A 94 3.75 14.37 -0.71
N PRO A 95 4.71 13.71 -1.39
CA PRO A 95 5.29 12.45 -0.91
C PRO A 95 5.94 12.57 0.47
N ARG A 96 6.30 13.77 0.89
CA ARG A 96 6.89 13.99 2.21
C ARG A 96 5.94 13.60 3.33
N HIS A 97 4.63 13.57 3.06
CA HIS A 97 3.64 13.19 4.07
C HIS A 97 3.30 11.70 4.05
N HIS A 98 3.64 11.02 2.96
CA HIS A 98 3.22 9.63 2.79
C HIS A 98 3.97 8.67 3.71
N TRP A 99 5.29 8.82 3.79
CA TRP A 99 6.08 7.93 4.62
C TRP A 99 5.74 8.07 6.11
N PRO A 100 5.67 9.29 6.67
CA PRO A 100 5.27 9.43 8.07
C PRO A 100 3.89 8.88 8.36
N SER A 101 2.94 9.05 7.44
CA SER A 101 1.58 8.54 7.62
C SER A 101 1.57 7.02 7.67
N TRP A 102 2.29 6.37 6.76
CA TRP A 102 2.38 4.92 6.75
C TRP A 102 3.12 4.41 7.98
N GLY A 103 4.21 5.07 8.34
CA GLY A 103 4.96 4.72 9.55
C GLY A 103 4.10 4.79 10.81
N HIS A 104 3.24 5.79 10.88
CA HIS A 104 2.30 5.90 11.99
C HIS A 104 1.34 4.71 12.06
N LEU A 105 0.78 4.32 10.92
CA LEU A 105 -0.11 3.16 10.86
C LEU A 105 0.61 1.88 11.27
N ILE A 106 1.83 1.69 10.81
CA ILE A 106 2.64 0.53 11.19
C ILE A 106 2.83 0.51 12.70
N LYS A 107 3.14 1.66 13.29
CA LYS A 107 3.38 1.75 14.72
C LYS A 107 2.13 1.44 15.53
N VAL A 108 1.00 1.98 15.12
CA VAL A 108 -0.26 1.81 15.85
C VAL A 108 -0.82 0.40 15.69
N CYS A 109 -0.81 -0.13 14.47
CA CYS A 109 -1.40 -1.44 14.19
C CYS A 109 -0.45 -2.59 14.51
N ALA A 110 0.85 -2.33 14.53
CA ALA A 110 1.89 -3.31 14.87
C ALA A 110 1.74 -4.65 14.11
N PRO A 111 1.71 -4.62 12.77
CA PRO A 111 1.62 -5.87 12.02
C PRO A 111 2.86 -6.73 12.23
N HIS A 112 2.69 -8.04 12.19
CA HIS A 112 3.81 -8.95 12.42
C HIS A 112 4.84 -8.94 11.30
N VAL A 113 4.40 -8.76 10.07
CA VAL A 113 5.28 -8.78 8.90
C VAL A 113 4.98 -7.59 8.01
N VAL A 114 6.00 -6.83 7.69
CA VAL A 114 5.90 -5.69 6.78
C VAL A 114 7.00 -5.81 5.74
N PHE A 115 6.61 -5.77 4.47
CA PHE A 115 7.55 -5.66 3.36
C PHE A 115 7.41 -4.28 2.76
N GLY A 116 8.52 -3.61 2.56
CA GLY A 116 8.51 -2.29 1.96
C GLY A 116 9.49 -2.21 0.81
N GLU A 117 9.13 -1.43 -0.19
CA GLU A 117 10.02 -1.12 -1.30
C GLU A 117 10.05 0.38 -1.50
N GLN A 118 11.20 0.88 -1.84
CA GLN A 118 11.38 2.30 -2.01
C GLN A 118 12.49 2.54 -3.01
N VAL A 119 12.26 3.48 -3.93
CA VAL A 119 13.29 3.88 -4.87
C VAL A 119 14.33 4.69 -4.09
N ALA A 120 15.54 4.18 -4.03
CA ALA A 120 16.62 4.89 -3.36
C ALA A 120 17.06 6.06 -4.23
N SER A 121 17.14 7.24 -3.62
CA SER A 121 17.77 8.38 -4.26
C SER A 121 19.28 8.09 -4.33
N LYS A 122 19.93 8.49 -5.44
CA LYS A 122 21.37 8.30 -5.51
C LYS A 122 22.11 9.17 -4.50
N ASP A 123 21.43 10.09 -3.89
CA ASP A 123 22.02 10.98 -2.89
C ASP A 123 21.66 10.56 -1.46
N GLY A 124 20.91 9.48 -1.34
CA GLY A 124 20.51 9.08 -0.01
C GLY A 124 20.47 7.59 0.19
#